data_5d2ff98ae4b5755f7111efc8fc4bac32
#
_entry.id   5d2ff98ae4b5755f7111efc8fc4bac32
#
_cell.length_a   1.000
_cell.length_b   1.000
_cell.length_c   1.000
_cell.angle_alpha   90.00
_cell.angle_beta   90.00
_cell.angle_gamma   90.00
#
_symmetry.space_group_name_H-M   'P 1'
#
loop_
_entity.id
_entity.type
_entity.pdbx_description
1 polymer ?
#
loop_
_entity_poly.entity_id
_entity_poly.type
_entity_poly.pdbx_seq_one_letter_code
_entity_poly.pdbx_strand_id
1 'polypeptide(L)'
;MVLGGLAGPALGQIYSSASGNGSVVLSNFATEETPNLVVAPPPVAVVPAPPLAAAAQAAPSVPKTPAAYRNLIDRVAQETAVSPKLLHAVIQVESGYEPKAVSRAGAVGLMQLMPETAQRFGVHDSFDPQQNIRGGALYLKWLLDFFGGDLRLALAGYNAGEAAVVRAGYRVPAIAETRDYVPKVLWYLNRPLKG
;
A
#
# COMPACT_ATOMS: atom_id res chain seq x y z
N MET A 1 -16.61 25.17 -37.53
CA MET A 1 -15.23 25.07 -37.04
C MET A 1 -15.28 25.43 -35.57
N VAL A 2 -15.45 24.41 -34.69
CA VAL A 2 -15.61 24.59 -33.24
C VAL A 2 -14.34 24.16 -32.57
N LEU A 3 -13.59 25.09 -31.98
CA LEU A 3 -12.41 24.81 -31.18
C LEU A 3 -12.86 24.21 -29.82
N GLY A 4 -12.55 22.95 -29.61
CA GLY A 4 -12.67 22.31 -28.30
C GLY A 4 -11.56 22.77 -27.36
N GLY A 5 -11.93 23.53 -26.31
CA GLY A 5 -11.03 23.87 -25.21
C GLY A 5 -10.83 22.67 -24.31
N LEU A 6 -9.58 22.23 -24.15
CA LEU A 6 -9.15 21.28 -23.13
C LEU A 6 -9.19 21.97 -21.76
N ALA A 7 -10.19 21.66 -20.95
CA ALA A 7 -10.21 22.05 -19.54
C ALA A 7 -9.22 21.16 -18.76
N GLY A 8 -8.13 21.74 -18.25
CA GLY A 8 -7.21 21.09 -17.33
C GLY A 8 -7.87 20.86 -15.96
N PRO A 9 -7.31 19.98 -15.10
CA PRO A 9 -7.88 19.67 -13.80
C PRO A 9 -7.87 20.90 -12.89
N ALA A 10 -9.04 21.37 -12.48
CA ALA A 10 -9.21 22.43 -11.52
C ALA A 10 -8.91 21.90 -10.11
N LEU A 11 -7.75 22.25 -9.55
CA LEU A 11 -7.35 21.90 -8.20
C LEU A 11 -8.04 22.82 -7.19
N GLY A 12 -8.87 22.27 -6.30
CA GLY A 12 -9.21 22.89 -5.03
C GLY A 12 -10.36 23.88 -5.01
N GLN A 13 -11.35 23.80 -5.92
CA GLN A 13 -12.55 24.63 -5.84
C GLN A 13 -13.69 23.92 -5.11
N ILE A 14 -14.30 24.60 -4.13
CA ILE A 14 -15.47 24.10 -3.41
C ILE A 14 -16.68 24.92 -3.82
N TYR A 15 -17.72 24.23 -4.24
CA TYR A 15 -19.02 24.83 -4.63
C TYR A 15 -20.07 24.52 -3.56
N SER A 16 -20.97 25.46 -3.30
CA SER A 16 -22.15 25.25 -2.46
C SER A 16 -23.41 25.34 -3.28
N SER A 17 -24.33 24.41 -3.07
CA SER A 17 -25.70 24.48 -3.58
C SER A 17 -26.68 24.39 -2.42
N ALA A 18 -27.74 25.22 -2.46
CA ALA A 18 -28.84 25.19 -1.50
C ALA A 18 -29.99 24.39 -2.08
N SER A 19 -30.40 23.32 -1.38
CA SER A 19 -31.62 22.58 -1.75
C SER A 19 -32.84 23.26 -1.14
N GLY A 20 -34.00 23.15 -1.83
CA GLY A 20 -35.26 23.80 -1.43
C GLY A 20 -35.80 23.46 -0.03
N ASN A 21 -35.16 22.57 0.70
CA ASN A 21 -35.46 22.21 2.10
C ASN A 21 -34.50 22.87 3.13
N GLY A 22 -33.65 23.82 2.71
CA GLY A 22 -32.75 24.56 3.61
C GLY A 22 -31.42 23.86 3.89
N SER A 23 -31.12 22.71 3.27
CA SER A 23 -29.84 22.04 3.40
C SER A 23 -28.82 22.61 2.43
N VAL A 24 -27.60 22.89 2.90
CA VAL A 24 -26.46 23.33 2.08
C VAL A 24 -25.57 22.12 1.80
N VAL A 25 -25.35 21.82 0.52
CA VAL A 25 -24.44 20.77 0.08
C VAL A 25 -23.16 21.42 -0.45
N LEU A 26 -22.02 20.98 0.07
CA LEU A 26 -20.69 21.38 -0.44
C LEU A 26 -20.17 20.29 -1.37
N SER A 27 -19.73 20.67 -2.57
CA SER A 27 -19.21 19.75 -3.59
C SER A 27 -17.95 20.31 -4.24
N ASN A 28 -17.08 19.44 -4.68
CA ASN A 28 -15.93 19.79 -5.52
C ASN A 28 -16.26 19.75 -7.03
N PHE A 29 -17.55 19.54 -7.39
CA PHE A 29 -18.04 19.58 -8.75
C PHE A 29 -19.09 20.68 -8.91
N ALA A 30 -19.04 21.42 -10.02
CA ALA A 30 -20.08 22.36 -10.40
C ALA A 30 -21.34 21.58 -10.85
N THR A 31 -22.48 21.82 -10.18
CA THR A 31 -23.79 21.35 -10.65
C THR A 31 -24.50 22.47 -11.39
N GLU A 32 -25.36 22.15 -12.35
CA GLU A 32 -26.02 23.13 -13.26
C GLU A 32 -26.97 24.13 -12.58
N GLU A 33 -27.30 23.94 -11.30
CA GLU A 33 -28.11 24.86 -10.51
C GLU A 33 -27.26 25.85 -9.74
N THR A 34 -26.99 27.01 -10.32
CA THR A 34 -26.35 28.22 -9.74
C THR A 34 -25.26 27.95 -8.69
N PRO A 35 -24.04 27.61 -9.10
CA PRO A 35 -22.95 27.38 -8.16
C PRO A 35 -22.44 28.71 -7.59
N ASN A 36 -22.57 28.89 -6.28
CA ASN A 36 -21.82 29.94 -5.58
C ASN A 36 -20.43 29.43 -5.23
N LEU A 37 -19.40 30.03 -5.80
CA LEU A 37 -18.01 29.76 -5.43
C LEU A 37 -17.73 30.36 -4.04
N VAL A 38 -17.56 29.51 -3.03
CA VAL A 38 -17.37 29.95 -1.62
C VAL A 38 -15.93 30.25 -1.28
N VAL A 39 -14.97 29.64 -1.97
CA VAL A 39 -13.53 29.83 -1.73
C VAL A 39 -12.78 29.84 -3.05
N ALA A 40 -12.17 30.99 -3.38
CA ALA A 40 -11.15 31.05 -4.41
C ALA A 40 -9.79 30.82 -3.73
N PRO A 41 -8.89 29.99 -4.28
CA PRO A 41 -7.52 29.91 -3.74
C PRO A 41 -6.84 31.28 -3.89
N PRO A 42 -6.04 31.71 -2.92
CA PRO A 42 -5.28 32.95 -3.03
C PRO A 42 -4.34 32.86 -4.24
N PRO A 43 -4.05 34.00 -4.93
CA PRO A 43 -3.11 34.00 -6.03
C PRO A 43 -1.76 33.52 -5.52
N VAL A 44 -1.26 32.40 -6.08
CA VAL A 44 0.08 31.88 -5.79
C VAL A 44 1.07 32.91 -6.29
N ALA A 45 1.73 33.61 -5.36
CA ALA A 45 2.90 34.40 -5.69
C ALA A 45 3.96 33.46 -6.27
N VAL A 46 4.28 33.63 -7.54
CA VAL A 46 5.39 32.94 -8.18
C VAL A 46 6.68 33.48 -7.57
N VAL A 47 7.17 32.81 -6.54
CA VAL A 47 8.51 33.05 -6.02
C VAL A 47 9.47 32.42 -7.03
N PRO A 48 10.42 33.17 -7.62
CA PRO A 48 11.39 32.55 -8.51
C PRO A 48 12.21 31.55 -7.71
N ALA A 49 12.18 30.27 -8.16
CA ALA A 49 12.98 29.21 -7.57
C ALA A 49 14.47 29.61 -7.65
N PRO A 50 15.24 29.44 -6.57
CA PRO A 50 16.69 29.62 -6.63
C PRO A 50 17.26 28.54 -7.59
N PRO A 51 18.37 28.86 -8.30
CA PRO A 51 18.95 27.92 -9.27
C PRO A 51 19.36 26.63 -8.55
N LEU A 52 18.75 25.50 -8.94
CA LEU A 52 19.15 24.15 -8.54
C LEU A 52 20.49 23.81 -9.20
N ALA A 53 21.57 24.31 -8.63
CA ALA A 53 22.92 23.82 -8.87
C ALA A 53 23.54 23.49 -7.52
N ALA A 54 23.18 22.34 -6.95
CA ALA A 54 23.99 21.70 -5.91
C ALA A 54 23.63 20.21 -5.89
N ALA A 55 24.58 19.42 -6.36
CA ALA A 55 24.82 18.03 -5.98
C ALA A 55 23.55 17.16 -5.84
N ALA A 56 23.17 16.50 -6.92
CA ALA A 56 22.52 15.21 -6.82
C ALA A 56 23.48 14.26 -6.08
N GLN A 57 23.46 14.32 -4.75
CA GLN A 57 23.94 13.21 -3.95
C GLN A 57 23.02 12.08 -4.32
N ALA A 58 23.56 11.08 -5.05
CA ALA A 58 22.87 9.85 -5.35
C ALA A 58 22.32 9.32 -4.02
N ALA A 59 20.99 9.29 -3.90
CA ALA A 59 20.35 8.65 -2.75
C ALA A 59 20.99 7.26 -2.64
N PRO A 60 21.41 6.82 -1.43
CA PRO A 60 22.05 5.53 -1.28
C PRO A 60 21.14 4.49 -1.92
N SER A 61 21.66 3.76 -2.91
CA SER A 61 20.92 2.71 -3.62
C SER A 61 20.49 1.70 -2.57
N VAL A 62 19.17 1.59 -2.33
CA VAL A 62 18.65 0.65 -1.33
C VAL A 62 18.94 -0.77 -1.85
N PRO A 63 19.65 -1.60 -1.07
CA PRO A 63 20.01 -2.93 -1.52
C PRO A 63 18.78 -3.79 -1.80
N LYS A 64 18.76 -4.45 -2.96
CA LYS A 64 17.65 -5.32 -3.42
C LYS A 64 17.92 -6.81 -3.17
N THR A 65 18.80 -7.14 -2.24
CA THR A 65 19.19 -8.53 -1.98
C THR A 65 18.65 -9.03 -0.65
N PRO A 66 18.33 -10.33 -0.53
CA PRO A 66 17.93 -10.91 0.76
C PRO A 66 18.94 -10.64 1.88
N ALA A 67 20.25 -10.66 1.57
CA ALA A 67 21.31 -10.41 2.54
C ALA A 67 21.22 -9.01 3.19
N ALA A 68 20.80 -8.00 2.44
CA ALA A 68 20.67 -6.63 2.94
C ALA A 68 19.63 -6.46 4.05
N TYR A 69 18.58 -7.28 4.01
CA TYR A 69 17.47 -7.21 4.97
C TYR A 69 17.53 -8.30 6.04
N ARG A 70 18.50 -9.22 5.99
CA ARG A 70 18.58 -10.37 6.89
C ARG A 70 18.49 -9.96 8.37
N ASN A 71 19.37 -9.08 8.82
CA ASN A 71 19.39 -8.64 10.22
C ASN A 71 18.09 -7.93 10.65
N LEU A 72 17.46 -7.22 9.74
CA LEU A 72 16.17 -6.55 10.00
C LEU A 72 15.05 -7.58 10.11
N ILE A 73 14.99 -8.52 9.17
CA ILE A 73 13.98 -9.59 9.16
C ILE A 73 14.14 -10.49 10.40
N ASP A 74 15.36 -10.83 10.80
CA ASP A 74 15.62 -11.65 11.99
C ASP A 74 15.15 -10.96 13.28
N ARG A 75 15.38 -9.64 13.42
CA ARG A 75 14.85 -8.85 14.55
C ARG A 75 13.32 -8.82 14.56
N VAL A 76 12.72 -8.50 13.43
CA VAL A 76 11.25 -8.45 13.30
C VAL A 76 10.62 -9.83 13.54
N ALA A 77 11.26 -10.89 13.08
CA ALA A 77 10.81 -12.26 13.31
C ALA A 77 10.77 -12.61 14.80
N GLN A 78 11.79 -12.18 15.55
CA GLN A 78 11.83 -12.34 17.02
C GLN A 78 10.75 -11.51 17.71
N GLU A 79 10.57 -10.24 17.32
CA GLU A 79 9.56 -9.34 17.88
C GLU A 79 8.13 -9.85 17.67
N THR A 80 7.85 -10.43 16.50
CA THR A 80 6.50 -10.81 16.08
C THR A 80 6.18 -12.30 16.25
N ALA A 81 7.18 -13.10 16.63
CA ALA A 81 7.10 -14.57 16.69
C ALA A 81 6.69 -15.22 15.35
N VAL A 82 7.06 -14.58 14.21
CA VAL A 82 6.88 -15.11 12.87
C VAL A 82 8.22 -15.68 12.37
N SER A 83 8.19 -16.85 11.73
CA SER A 83 9.41 -17.44 11.17
C SER A 83 10.13 -16.50 10.21
N PRO A 84 11.45 -16.24 10.37
CA PRO A 84 12.21 -15.41 9.43
C PRO A 84 12.20 -15.99 8.02
N LYS A 85 12.18 -17.32 7.86
CA LYS A 85 12.04 -17.96 6.55
C LYS A 85 10.70 -17.61 5.89
N LEU A 86 9.63 -17.52 6.67
CA LEU A 86 8.31 -17.15 6.16
C LEU A 86 8.28 -15.68 5.72
N LEU A 87 8.86 -14.78 6.50
CA LEU A 87 8.99 -13.37 6.11
C LEU A 87 9.81 -13.21 4.82
N HIS A 88 10.92 -13.90 4.69
CA HIS A 88 11.72 -13.92 3.46
C HIS A 88 10.91 -14.43 2.26
N ALA A 89 10.13 -15.49 2.43
CA ALA A 89 9.31 -16.06 1.35
C ALA A 89 8.22 -15.08 0.89
N VAL A 90 7.54 -14.43 1.84
CA VAL A 90 6.51 -13.42 1.54
C VAL A 90 7.14 -12.22 0.83
N ILE A 91 8.21 -11.61 1.36
CA ILE A 91 8.89 -10.47 0.74
C ILE A 91 9.36 -10.80 -0.69
N GLN A 92 9.88 -12.01 -0.90
CA GLN A 92 10.31 -12.46 -2.23
C GLN A 92 9.16 -12.51 -3.22
N VAL A 93 7.98 -12.95 -2.79
CA VAL A 93 6.81 -13.06 -3.67
C VAL A 93 6.14 -11.71 -3.91
N GLU A 94 6.09 -10.86 -2.86
CA GLU A 94 5.42 -9.57 -2.89
C GLU A 94 6.18 -8.54 -3.74
N SER A 95 7.46 -8.38 -3.49
CA SER A 95 8.25 -7.30 -4.10
C SER A 95 9.55 -7.75 -4.76
N GLY A 96 9.99 -9.01 -4.56
CA GLY A 96 11.33 -9.43 -4.92
C GLY A 96 12.41 -8.59 -4.22
N TYR A 97 12.13 -8.12 -3.00
CA TYR A 97 12.98 -7.21 -2.21
C TYR A 97 13.11 -5.78 -2.79
N GLU A 98 12.14 -5.32 -3.57
CA GLU A 98 12.09 -3.93 -4.05
C GLU A 98 11.36 -3.04 -3.01
N PRO A 99 12.08 -2.20 -2.22
CA PRO A 99 11.46 -1.41 -1.16
C PRO A 99 10.56 -0.29 -1.68
N LYS A 100 10.73 0.09 -2.94
CA LYS A 100 9.92 1.14 -3.59
C LYS A 100 8.84 0.56 -4.51
N ALA A 101 8.57 -0.76 -4.42
CA ALA A 101 7.53 -1.39 -5.22
C ALA A 101 6.15 -0.80 -4.90
N VAL A 102 5.38 -0.52 -5.95
CA VAL A 102 3.97 -0.11 -5.86
C VAL A 102 3.18 -0.95 -6.85
N SER A 103 2.16 -1.64 -6.37
CA SER A 103 1.26 -2.42 -7.23
C SER A 103 0.22 -1.52 -7.92
N ARG A 104 -0.43 -2.05 -8.95
CA ARG A 104 -1.57 -1.35 -9.60
C ARG A 104 -2.74 -1.11 -8.66
N ALA A 105 -2.90 -1.95 -7.64
CA ALA A 105 -3.93 -1.83 -6.62
C ALA A 105 -3.56 -0.85 -5.49
N GLY A 106 -2.33 -0.31 -5.48
CA GLY A 106 -1.85 0.61 -4.45
C GLY A 106 -1.17 -0.05 -3.25
N ALA A 107 -0.83 -1.34 -3.32
CA ALA A 107 0.01 -1.97 -2.30
C ALA A 107 1.46 -1.48 -2.41
N VAL A 108 2.13 -1.27 -1.27
CA VAL A 108 3.40 -0.54 -1.20
C VAL A 108 4.47 -1.31 -0.42
N GLY A 109 5.70 -1.25 -0.93
CA GLY A 109 6.93 -1.62 -0.23
C GLY A 109 7.24 -3.10 -0.26
N LEU A 110 8.16 -3.53 0.62
CA LEU A 110 8.74 -4.87 0.63
C LEU A 110 7.70 -5.98 0.81
N MET A 111 6.71 -5.76 1.68
CA MET A 111 5.63 -6.71 1.98
C MET A 111 4.30 -6.31 1.35
N GLN A 112 4.29 -5.35 0.41
CA GLN A 112 3.12 -4.91 -0.37
C GLN A 112 1.88 -4.67 0.48
N LEU A 113 2.00 -3.77 1.46
CA LEU A 113 0.88 -3.43 2.32
C LEU A 113 -0.08 -2.48 1.62
N MET A 114 -1.37 -2.80 1.64
CA MET A 114 -2.42 -1.85 1.29
C MET A 114 -2.47 -0.71 2.32
N PRO A 115 -2.82 0.53 1.94
CA PRO A 115 -2.82 1.68 2.85
C PRO A 115 -3.61 1.45 4.13
N GLU A 116 -4.78 0.83 4.05
CA GLU A 116 -5.61 0.52 5.23
C GLU A 116 -4.93 -0.51 6.15
N THR A 117 -4.28 -1.52 5.58
CA THR A 117 -3.52 -2.51 6.34
C THR A 117 -2.29 -1.85 6.98
N ALA A 118 -1.57 -1.00 6.26
CA ALA A 118 -0.44 -0.25 6.78
C ALA A 118 -0.85 0.58 8.01
N GLN A 119 -1.93 1.36 7.90
CA GLN A 119 -2.48 2.14 8.99
C GLN A 119 -2.87 1.27 10.19
N ARG A 120 -3.59 0.16 9.96
CA ARG A 120 -4.04 -0.78 11.00
C ARG A 120 -2.87 -1.35 11.82
N PHE A 121 -1.71 -1.56 11.20
CA PHE A 121 -0.53 -2.12 11.85
C PHE A 121 0.57 -1.09 12.15
N GLY A 122 0.22 0.21 12.20
CA GLY A 122 1.07 1.29 12.68
C GLY A 122 2.23 1.63 11.73
N VAL A 123 2.06 1.44 10.43
CA VAL A 123 3.01 1.83 9.39
C VAL A 123 2.66 3.24 8.92
N HIS A 124 3.56 4.20 9.15
CA HIS A 124 3.40 5.60 8.73
C HIS A 124 4.08 5.89 7.40
N ASP A 125 5.20 5.21 7.13
CA ASP A 125 5.89 5.24 5.84
C ASP A 125 6.05 3.81 5.31
N SER A 126 5.22 3.44 4.33
CA SER A 126 5.27 2.11 3.69
C SER A 126 6.50 1.90 2.80
N PHE A 127 7.27 2.95 2.50
CA PHE A 127 8.56 2.84 1.80
C PHE A 127 9.74 2.66 2.75
N ASP A 128 9.56 2.88 4.06
CA ASP A 128 10.56 2.56 5.07
C ASP A 128 10.61 1.04 5.29
N PRO A 129 11.75 0.38 5.04
CA PRO A 129 11.87 -1.07 5.15
C PRO A 129 11.53 -1.61 6.54
N GLN A 130 11.92 -0.90 7.60
CA GLN A 130 11.69 -1.35 8.97
C GLN A 130 10.21 -1.33 9.32
N GLN A 131 9.52 -0.23 9.01
CA GLN A 131 8.09 -0.11 9.27
C GLN A 131 7.30 -1.11 8.43
N ASN A 132 7.63 -1.23 7.14
CA ASN A 132 6.94 -2.10 6.21
C ASN A 132 7.06 -3.59 6.60
N ILE A 133 8.28 -4.07 6.87
CA ILE A 133 8.50 -5.47 7.29
C ILE A 133 7.82 -5.73 8.64
N ARG A 134 7.92 -4.81 9.60
CA ARG A 134 7.27 -4.97 10.90
C ARG A 134 5.75 -5.01 10.79
N GLY A 135 5.14 -4.08 10.05
CA GLY A 135 3.70 -4.04 9.83
C GLY A 135 3.18 -5.28 9.11
N GLY A 136 3.88 -5.71 8.06
CA GLY A 136 3.55 -6.93 7.33
C GLY A 136 3.68 -8.20 8.17
N ALA A 137 4.71 -8.28 9.02
CA ALA A 137 4.88 -9.39 9.95
C ALA A 137 3.77 -9.44 11.01
N LEU A 138 3.36 -8.29 11.56
CA LEU A 138 2.24 -8.20 12.50
C LEU A 138 0.92 -8.60 11.85
N TYR A 139 0.68 -8.18 10.61
CA TYR A 139 -0.50 -8.60 9.87
C TYR A 139 -0.50 -10.12 9.62
N LEU A 140 0.64 -10.67 9.19
CA LEU A 140 0.78 -12.11 8.98
C LEU A 140 0.59 -12.91 10.28
N LYS A 141 1.14 -12.42 11.41
CA LYS A 141 0.93 -13.02 12.73
C LYS A 141 -0.55 -13.01 13.10
N TRP A 142 -1.20 -11.86 12.94
CA TRP A 142 -2.64 -11.74 13.21
C TRP A 142 -3.46 -12.73 12.36
N LEU A 143 -3.13 -12.90 11.07
CA LEU A 143 -3.79 -13.89 10.20
C LEU A 143 -3.54 -15.33 10.64
N LEU A 144 -2.31 -15.66 11.06
CA LEU A 144 -1.99 -16.98 11.60
C LEU A 144 -2.83 -17.28 12.84
N ASP A 145 -2.95 -16.30 13.75
CA ASP A 145 -3.78 -16.46 14.96
C ASP A 145 -5.28 -16.58 14.59
N PHE A 146 -5.75 -15.72 13.68
CA PHE A 146 -7.14 -15.70 13.23
C PHE A 146 -7.57 -17.03 12.58
N PHE A 147 -6.67 -17.68 11.83
CA PHE A 147 -6.93 -18.95 11.17
C PHE A 147 -6.39 -20.17 11.96
N GLY A 148 -6.15 -20.04 13.27
CA GLY A 148 -5.77 -21.14 14.13
C GLY A 148 -4.44 -21.82 13.77
N GLY A 149 -3.50 -21.08 13.18
CA GLY A 149 -2.19 -21.58 12.74
C GLY A 149 -2.19 -22.19 11.33
N ASP A 150 -3.32 -22.22 10.63
CA ASP A 150 -3.35 -22.70 9.23
C ASP A 150 -2.61 -21.69 8.32
N LEU A 151 -1.37 -22.04 7.98
CA LEU A 151 -0.51 -21.23 7.13
C LEU A 151 -1.10 -20.97 5.73
N ARG A 152 -1.81 -21.94 5.16
CA ARG A 152 -2.40 -21.79 3.82
C ARG A 152 -3.52 -20.75 3.82
N LEU A 153 -4.35 -20.78 4.86
CA LEU A 153 -5.42 -19.80 5.04
C LEU A 153 -4.86 -18.43 5.40
N ALA A 154 -3.82 -18.35 6.24
CA ALA A 154 -3.15 -17.11 6.56
C ALA A 154 -2.54 -16.44 5.32
N LEU A 155 -1.85 -17.19 4.48
CA LEU A 155 -1.31 -16.70 3.21
C LEU A 155 -2.41 -16.28 2.23
N ALA A 156 -3.51 -17.03 2.15
CA ALA A 156 -4.66 -16.65 1.33
C ALA A 156 -5.31 -15.36 1.84
N GLY A 157 -5.41 -15.20 3.17
CA GLY A 157 -5.90 -13.99 3.81
C GLY A 157 -4.97 -12.79 3.62
N TYR A 158 -3.66 -13.03 3.60
CA TYR A 158 -2.67 -11.98 3.33
C TYR A 158 -2.85 -11.36 1.93
N ASN A 159 -3.04 -12.21 0.92
CA ASN A 159 -3.20 -11.77 -0.47
C ASN A 159 -4.62 -11.27 -0.80
N ALA A 160 -5.67 -11.95 -0.34
CA ALA A 160 -7.06 -11.67 -0.73
C ALA A 160 -7.89 -10.96 0.35
N GLY A 161 -7.32 -10.75 1.53
CA GLY A 161 -8.03 -10.32 2.73
C GLY A 161 -8.73 -11.47 3.46
N GLU A 162 -8.77 -11.40 4.78
CA GLU A 162 -9.38 -12.42 5.64
C GLU A 162 -10.87 -12.67 5.32
N ALA A 163 -11.60 -11.61 4.98
CA ALA A 163 -13.01 -11.72 4.65
C ALA A 163 -13.26 -12.60 3.39
N ALA A 164 -12.34 -12.61 2.42
CA ALA A 164 -12.46 -13.47 1.25
C ALA A 164 -12.32 -14.95 1.63
N VAL A 165 -11.41 -15.28 2.54
CA VAL A 165 -11.22 -16.64 3.06
C VAL A 165 -12.44 -17.11 3.86
N VAL A 166 -12.98 -16.24 4.71
CA VAL A 166 -14.20 -16.53 5.49
C VAL A 166 -15.38 -16.80 4.56
N ARG A 167 -15.62 -15.92 3.56
CA ARG A 167 -16.69 -16.12 2.55
C ARG A 167 -16.51 -17.38 1.72
N ALA A 168 -15.27 -17.82 1.52
CA ALA A 168 -14.97 -19.09 0.88
C ALA A 168 -15.17 -20.34 1.79
N GLY A 169 -15.71 -20.16 2.99
CA GLY A 169 -15.93 -21.24 3.95
C GLY A 169 -14.62 -21.78 4.52
N TYR A 170 -13.70 -20.91 4.92
CA TYR A 170 -12.37 -21.25 5.46
C TYR A 170 -11.58 -22.14 4.49
N ARG A 171 -11.54 -21.74 3.23
CA ARG A 171 -10.76 -22.35 2.16
C ARG A 171 -10.04 -21.27 1.37
N VAL A 172 -8.99 -21.65 0.65
CA VAL A 172 -8.33 -20.73 -0.31
C VAL A 172 -9.36 -20.28 -1.34
N PRO A 173 -9.65 -18.96 -1.45
CA PRO A 173 -10.64 -18.43 -2.38
C PRO A 173 -10.35 -18.81 -3.83
N ALA A 174 -11.41 -18.93 -4.65
CA ALA A 174 -11.30 -19.21 -6.08
C ALA A 174 -10.88 -17.95 -6.89
N ILE A 175 -9.96 -17.15 -6.34
CA ILE A 175 -9.34 -15.99 -6.94
C ILE A 175 -8.03 -16.47 -7.58
N ALA A 176 -7.86 -16.25 -8.89
CA ALA A 176 -6.72 -16.76 -9.65
C ALA A 176 -5.39 -16.34 -9.01
N GLU A 177 -5.22 -15.06 -8.69
CA GLU A 177 -4.03 -14.54 -8.05
C GLU A 177 -3.73 -15.25 -6.72
N THR A 178 -4.73 -15.43 -5.85
CA THR A 178 -4.54 -16.08 -4.53
C THR A 178 -4.20 -17.55 -4.67
N ARG A 179 -4.77 -18.22 -5.65
CA ARG A 179 -4.49 -19.64 -5.96
C ARG A 179 -3.06 -19.84 -6.44
N ASP A 180 -2.48 -18.86 -7.10
CA ASP A 180 -1.07 -18.87 -7.55
C ASP A 180 -0.13 -18.39 -6.43
N TYR A 181 -0.57 -17.42 -5.63
CA TYR A 181 0.21 -16.85 -4.55
C TYR A 181 0.57 -17.87 -3.46
N VAL A 182 -0.42 -18.56 -2.93
CA VAL A 182 -0.22 -19.49 -1.79
C VAL A 182 0.84 -20.56 -2.10
N PRO A 183 0.76 -21.34 -3.20
CA PRO A 183 1.80 -22.32 -3.51
C PRO A 183 3.15 -21.67 -3.81
N LYS A 184 3.17 -20.47 -4.38
CA LYS A 184 4.42 -19.74 -4.66
C LYS A 184 5.16 -19.36 -3.37
N VAL A 185 4.48 -18.82 -2.35
CA VAL A 185 5.08 -18.53 -1.06
C VAL A 185 5.58 -19.82 -0.38
N LEU A 186 4.76 -20.89 -0.37
CA LEU A 186 5.14 -22.17 0.21
C LEU A 186 6.37 -22.80 -0.49
N TRP A 187 6.50 -22.61 -1.79
CA TRP A 187 7.66 -23.07 -2.55
C TRP A 187 8.95 -22.32 -2.13
N TYR A 188 8.90 -20.99 -1.93
CA TYR A 188 10.04 -20.23 -1.42
C TYR A 188 10.36 -20.59 0.03
N LEU A 189 9.35 -20.78 0.88
CA LEU A 189 9.53 -21.17 2.28
C LEU A 189 10.31 -22.49 2.44
N ASN A 190 10.10 -23.46 1.54
CA ASN A 190 10.75 -24.78 1.59
C ASN A 190 12.16 -24.80 0.96
N ARG A 191 12.65 -23.68 0.42
CA ARG A 191 13.98 -23.59 -0.16
C ARG A 191 15.00 -23.05 0.83
N PRO A 192 16.28 -23.46 0.71
CA PRO A 192 17.34 -22.81 1.45
C PRO A 192 17.45 -21.34 0.99
N LEU A 193 17.60 -20.43 1.96
CA LEU A 193 17.87 -19.03 1.66
C LEU A 193 19.21 -18.96 0.93
N LYS A 194 19.22 -18.47 -0.30
CA LYS A 194 20.47 -18.18 -0.99
C LYS A 194 21.14 -17.02 -0.26
N GLY A 195 22.36 -17.25 0.20
CA GLY A 195 23.22 -16.27 0.87
C GLY A 195 23.62 -15.12 -0.05
#